data_e36cc8f67f4dcc83979838b3bf2cda95
#
_entry.id   e36cc8f67f4dcc83979838b3bf2cda95
#
_cell.length_a   1.000
_cell.length_b   1.000
_cell.length_c   1.000
_cell.angle_alpha   90.00
_cell.angle_beta   90.00
_cell.angle_gamma   90.00
#
_symmetry.space_group_name_H-M   'P 1'
#
loop_
_entity.id
_entity.type
_entity.pdbx_description
1 polymer ?
#
loop_
_entity_poly.entity_id
_entity_poly.type
_entity_poly.pdbx_seq_one_letter_code
_entity_poly.pdbx_strand_id
1 'polypeptide(L)'
;MIHPGTRGDTAVAPLSSRSGHRKKKDPTSVGAWPALFIGPLMLGIAVFYYWPIFENVVASLKQTNAFGGNPQFVGFENYRELFASPDLRSAIGNTLLYTVIVLLGIPLSVAVAAMIELPGLRFKGLYRILYFMPYLAMPMAVAQVWKIVYNGQFGLLNQILRSVGVSDPPCWLVSPGWALFAVALFGLWASIGFNVIILSAGLKSIPRELYEAASIDGASAWRQFRMVTVPLLSPSIFFLTIMTTIGGFQLFDALYAMIGTGNPAEPRTRSLVSLFYRQAFVNHDQGLGAAVAIVIFALVAIVTLAQFLGQKRWVNYV
;
A
#
# COMPACT_ATOMS: atom_id res chain seq x y z
N MET A 1 -60.83 82.67 -2.05
CA MET A 1 -61.47 83.13 -0.78
C MET A 1 -61.28 82.05 0.29
N ILE A 2 -60.49 82.36 1.32
CA ILE A 2 -60.70 82.18 2.74
C ILE A 2 -60.76 80.76 3.27
N HIS A 3 -59.68 80.32 3.86
CA HIS A 3 -59.32 80.10 5.29
C HIS A 3 -60.27 79.20 6.18
N PRO A 4 -59.75 78.74 7.30
CA PRO A 4 -58.70 77.78 7.73
C PRO A 4 -59.18 76.87 8.86
N GLY A 5 -58.27 76.04 9.41
CA GLY A 5 -58.35 75.54 10.78
C GLY A 5 -58.58 74.05 10.83
N THR A 6 -58.01 73.26 11.66
CA THR A 6 -57.35 73.47 12.95
C THR A 6 -56.52 72.17 13.26
N ARG A 7 -55.48 72.40 13.98
CA ARG A 7 -54.60 71.37 14.53
C ARG A 7 -55.37 70.40 15.47
N GLY A 8 -54.97 69.10 15.39
CA GLY A 8 -55.24 68.13 16.39
C GLY A 8 -54.01 67.24 16.59
N ASP A 9 -53.18 67.68 17.57
CA ASP A 9 -52.07 66.88 18.06
C ASP A 9 -52.59 65.59 18.75
N THR A 10 -52.32 64.46 18.16
CA THR A 10 -52.41 63.16 18.87
C THR A 10 -51.05 62.54 19.00
N ALA A 11 -50.52 62.63 20.20
CA ALA A 11 -49.29 61.99 20.62
C ALA A 11 -49.37 60.45 20.42
N VAL A 12 -48.57 59.92 19.52
CA VAL A 12 -48.39 58.50 19.32
C VAL A 12 -47.26 58.04 20.24
N ALA A 13 -47.58 57.24 21.23
CA ALA A 13 -46.63 56.60 22.13
C ALA A 13 -45.71 55.63 21.36
N PRO A 14 -44.39 55.57 21.66
CA PRO A 14 -43.50 54.64 20.98
C PRO A 14 -43.77 53.18 21.42
N LEU A 15 -44.20 52.33 20.49
CA LEU A 15 -44.27 50.90 20.66
C LEU A 15 -42.83 50.37 20.77
N SER A 16 -42.46 49.95 22.02
CA SER A 16 -41.23 49.24 22.27
C SER A 16 -41.33 47.84 21.64
N SER A 17 -40.81 47.67 20.45
CA SER A 17 -40.59 46.35 19.83
C SER A 17 -39.46 45.61 20.55
N ARG A 18 -39.81 44.81 21.57
CA ARG A 18 -38.97 43.75 22.04
C ARG A 18 -38.83 42.68 20.92
N SER A 19 -37.93 42.88 19.96
CA SER A 19 -37.51 41.85 19.02
C SER A 19 -36.65 40.83 19.83
N GLY A 20 -37.29 39.85 20.41
CA GLY A 20 -36.58 38.65 20.88
C GLY A 20 -35.85 38.03 19.70
N HIS A 21 -34.52 38.22 19.62
CA HIS A 21 -33.66 37.53 18.70
C HIS A 21 -33.72 36.00 19.04
N ARG A 22 -34.75 35.32 18.53
CA ARG A 22 -34.71 33.88 18.39
C ARG A 22 -33.54 33.59 17.44
N LYS A 23 -32.37 33.19 18.00
CA LYS A 23 -31.27 32.59 17.22
C LYS A 23 -31.94 31.53 16.36
N LYS A 24 -32.09 31.80 15.04
CA LYS A 24 -32.39 30.76 14.06
C LYS A 24 -31.29 29.72 14.21
N LYS A 25 -31.66 28.52 14.65
CA LYS A 25 -30.75 27.36 14.58
C LYS A 25 -30.35 27.28 13.10
N ASP A 26 -29.06 27.43 12.82
CA ASP A 26 -28.51 27.19 11.48
C ASP A 26 -28.98 25.82 11.02
N PRO A 27 -29.63 25.71 9.85
CA PRO A 27 -30.07 24.41 9.32
C PRO A 27 -28.91 23.46 9.02
N THR A 28 -27.65 23.96 9.08
CA THR A 28 -26.41 23.20 8.97
C THR A 28 -25.87 22.66 10.30
N SER A 29 -26.53 22.96 11.44
CA SER A 29 -26.16 22.32 12.72
C SER A 29 -26.58 20.84 12.67
N VAL A 30 -25.72 20.04 12.08
CA VAL A 30 -25.84 18.57 12.02
C VAL A 30 -25.64 18.03 13.43
N GLY A 31 -26.55 18.17 14.34
CA GLY A 31 -26.52 17.77 15.76
C GLY A 31 -25.56 16.62 16.10
N ALA A 32 -25.83 15.84 17.13
CA ALA A 32 -24.99 14.71 17.52
C ALA A 32 -25.10 13.47 16.60
N TRP A 33 -25.93 13.49 15.55
CA TRP A 33 -26.14 12.35 14.65
C TRP A 33 -24.87 11.83 13.99
N PRO A 34 -23.94 12.65 13.43
CA PRO A 34 -22.70 12.14 12.88
C PRO A 34 -21.83 11.42 13.91
N ALA A 35 -21.79 11.93 15.14
CA ALA A 35 -21.05 11.28 16.21
C ALA A 35 -21.65 9.93 16.59
N LEU A 36 -22.99 9.78 16.53
CA LEU A 36 -23.67 8.51 16.81
C LEU A 36 -23.38 7.45 15.72
N PHE A 37 -23.32 7.85 14.44
CA PHE A 37 -23.03 6.92 13.34
C PHE A 37 -21.55 6.61 13.21
N ILE A 38 -20.66 7.59 13.42
CA ILE A 38 -19.20 7.42 13.28
C ILE A 38 -18.60 6.89 14.58
N GLY A 39 -19.21 7.18 15.74
CA GLY A 39 -18.71 6.82 17.06
C GLY A 39 -18.34 5.35 17.24
N PRO A 40 -19.23 4.39 16.93
CA PRO A 40 -18.90 2.96 17.02
C PRO A 40 -17.70 2.54 16.15
N LEU A 41 -17.59 3.09 14.93
CA LEU A 41 -16.46 2.84 14.05
C LEU A 41 -15.17 3.41 14.65
N MET A 42 -15.19 4.66 15.13
CA MET A 42 -14.02 5.30 15.74
C MET A 42 -13.60 4.59 17.02
N LEU A 43 -14.55 4.12 17.82
CA LEU A 43 -14.26 3.31 19.00
C LEU A 43 -13.59 1.99 18.62
N GLY A 44 -14.11 1.31 17.58
CA GLY A 44 -13.50 0.10 17.05
C GLY A 44 -12.06 0.33 16.57
N ILE A 45 -11.81 1.40 15.82
CA ILE A 45 -10.46 1.78 15.39
C ILE A 45 -9.57 2.09 16.60
N ALA A 46 -10.06 2.83 17.59
CA ALA A 46 -9.28 3.15 18.78
C ALA A 46 -8.87 1.89 19.56
N VAL A 47 -9.79 0.95 19.76
CA VAL A 47 -9.55 -0.27 20.56
C VAL A 47 -8.74 -1.31 19.78
N PHE A 48 -9.03 -1.54 18.48
CA PHE A 48 -8.42 -2.65 17.74
C PHE A 48 -7.18 -2.25 16.94
N TYR A 49 -6.95 -0.96 16.68
CA TYR A 49 -5.76 -0.47 15.96
C TYR A 49 -4.85 0.36 16.86
N TYR A 50 -5.34 1.44 17.47
CA TYR A 50 -4.47 2.33 18.24
C TYR A 50 -4.00 1.71 19.56
N TRP A 51 -4.88 0.99 20.26
CA TRP A 51 -4.51 0.35 21.52
C TRP A 51 -3.38 -0.67 21.37
N PRO A 52 -3.44 -1.64 20.42
CA PRO A 52 -2.33 -2.57 20.18
C PRO A 52 -1.03 -1.89 19.75
N ILE A 53 -1.10 -0.78 18.99
CA ILE A 53 0.10 -0.01 18.64
C ILE A 53 0.73 0.57 19.91
N PHE A 54 -0.08 1.15 20.79
CA PHE A 54 0.42 1.68 22.07
C PHE A 54 1.04 0.59 22.94
N GLU A 55 0.35 -0.55 23.09
CA GLU A 55 0.91 -1.69 23.83
C GLU A 55 2.22 -2.19 23.23
N ASN A 56 2.32 -2.23 21.90
CA ASN A 56 3.56 -2.64 21.22
C ASN A 56 4.71 -1.65 21.48
N VAL A 57 4.43 -0.34 21.54
CA VAL A 57 5.43 0.66 21.96
C VAL A 57 5.89 0.40 23.39
N VAL A 58 4.96 0.13 24.32
CA VAL A 58 5.31 -0.18 25.70
C VAL A 58 6.09 -1.50 25.80
N ALA A 59 5.71 -2.52 25.02
CA ALA A 59 6.41 -3.80 24.99
C ALA A 59 7.83 -3.66 24.45
N SER A 60 8.07 -2.79 23.45
CA SER A 60 9.41 -2.55 22.88
C SER A 60 10.42 -1.95 23.87
N LEU A 61 9.93 -1.34 24.96
CA LEU A 61 10.74 -0.77 26.03
C LEU A 61 10.96 -1.75 27.20
N LYS A 62 10.44 -2.97 27.07
CA LYS A 62 10.56 -4.01 28.09
C LYS A 62 11.34 -5.20 27.54
N GLN A 63 12.08 -5.88 28.39
CA GLN A 63 12.68 -7.17 28.07
C GLN A 63 11.84 -8.28 28.67
N THR A 64 11.53 -9.27 27.85
CA THR A 64 10.77 -10.45 28.26
C THR A 64 11.71 -11.65 28.23
N ASN A 65 11.89 -12.33 29.36
CA ASN A 65 12.70 -13.54 29.39
C ASN A 65 11.99 -14.68 28.63
N ALA A 66 12.73 -15.50 27.90
CA ALA A 66 12.23 -16.66 27.14
C ALA A 66 11.37 -17.64 27.99
N PHE A 67 11.47 -17.60 29.29
CA PHE A 67 10.70 -18.41 30.23
C PHE A 67 9.49 -17.72 30.84
N GLY A 68 9.04 -16.57 30.30
CA GLY A 68 7.80 -15.93 30.76
C GLY A 68 7.91 -15.20 32.10
N GLY A 69 9.13 -14.79 32.53
CA GLY A 69 9.32 -13.97 33.72
C GLY A 69 8.68 -12.58 33.58
N ASN A 70 8.53 -11.87 34.73
CA ASN A 70 8.00 -10.51 34.72
C ASN A 70 8.78 -9.62 33.77
N PRO A 71 8.12 -8.93 32.84
CA PRO A 71 8.79 -8.02 31.92
C PRO A 71 9.47 -6.89 32.67
N GLN A 72 10.77 -6.75 32.49
CA GLN A 72 11.56 -5.67 33.11
C GLN A 72 11.63 -4.49 32.14
N PHE A 73 11.49 -3.28 32.65
CA PHE A 73 11.66 -2.08 31.86
C PHE A 73 13.14 -1.83 31.60
N VAL A 74 13.56 -1.86 30.33
CA VAL A 74 14.96 -1.68 29.90
C VAL A 74 15.16 -0.42 29.05
N GLY A 75 14.11 0.39 28.86
CA GLY A 75 14.17 1.59 28.05
C GLY A 75 14.52 1.29 26.59
N PHE A 76 15.56 1.94 26.07
CA PHE A 76 15.95 1.82 24.65
C PHE A 76 16.99 0.70 24.38
N GLU A 77 17.26 -0.20 25.32
CA GLU A 77 18.28 -1.24 25.13
C GLU A 77 17.94 -2.20 23.98
N ASN A 78 16.66 -2.59 23.82
CA ASN A 78 16.21 -3.40 22.68
C ASN A 78 16.53 -2.72 21.33
N TYR A 79 16.36 -1.41 21.23
CA TYR A 79 16.70 -0.66 20.02
C TYR A 79 18.20 -0.61 19.80
N ARG A 80 19.00 -0.44 20.86
CA ARG A 80 20.45 -0.42 20.79
C ARG A 80 20.98 -1.77 20.27
N GLU A 81 20.49 -2.86 20.82
CA GLU A 81 20.82 -4.22 20.37
C GLU A 81 20.41 -4.43 18.91
N LEU A 82 19.18 -4.05 18.57
CA LEU A 82 18.62 -4.20 17.22
C LEU A 82 19.46 -3.44 16.19
N PHE A 83 19.80 -2.18 16.43
CA PHE A 83 20.59 -1.37 15.50
C PHE A 83 22.07 -1.80 15.42
N ALA A 84 22.60 -2.45 16.44
CA ALA A 84 23.92 -3.07 16.41
C ALA A 84 23.92 -4.39 15.62
N SER A 85 22.75 -5.04 15.48
CA SER A 85 22.62 -6.34 14.83
C SER A 85 22.86 -6.27 13.32
N PRO A 86 23.69 -7.15 12.74
CA PRO A 86 23.81 -7.29 11.29
C PRO A 86 22.52 -7.82 10.64
N ASP A 87 21.69 -8.54 11.40
CA ASP A 87 20.42 -9.10 10.91
C ASP A 87 19.44 -8.00 10.51
N LEU A 88 19.33 -6.90 11.28
CA LEU A 88 18.48 -5.77 10.91
C LEU A 88 18.93 -5.13 9.60
N ARG A 89 20.23 -4.88 9.45
CA ARG A 89 20.77 -4.25 8.22
C ARG A 89 20.48 -5.12 6.99
N SER A 90 20.70 -6.43 7.11
CA SER A 90 20.37 -7.39 6.04
C SER A 90 18.87 -7.42 5.73
N ALA A 91 18.02 -7.43 6.76
CA ALA A 91 16.57 -7.46 6.60
C ALA A 91 16.04 -6.18 5.93
N ILE A 92 16.57 -5.01 6.28
CA ILE A 92 16.24 -3.72 5.61
C ILE A 92 16.64 -3.81 4.14
N GLY A 93 17.89 -4.22 3.84
CA GLY A 93 18.38 -4.34 2.47
C GLY A 93 17.54 -5.30 1.62
N ASN A 94 17.21 -6.47 2.16
CA ASN A 94 16.39 -7.47 1.50
C ASN A 94 14.96 -6.97 1.23
N THR A 95 14.34 -6.31 2.21
CA THR A 95 12.99 -5.76 2.08
C THR A 95 12.95 -4.63 1.03
N LEU A 96 13.95 -3.76 1.02
CA LEU A 96 14.06 -2.70 0.02
C LEU A 96 14.30 -3.27 -1.37
N LEU A 97 15.21 -4.23 -1.52
CA LEU A 97 15.49 -4.88 -2.82
C LEU A 97 14.22 -5.56 -3.36
N TYR A 98 13.53 -6.32 -2.53
CA TYR A 98 12.26 -6.94 -2.90
C TYR A 98 11.24 -5.88 -3.34
N THR A 99 11.04 -4.84 -2.54
CA THR A 99 10.08 -3.78 -2.82
C THR A 99 10.37 -3.09 -4.15
N VAL A 100 11.64 -2.76 -4.42
CA VAL A 100 12.06 -2.14 -5.69
C VAL A 100 11.77 -3.05 -6.88
N ILE A 101 12.04 -4.36 -6.77
CA ILE A 101 11.76 -5.31 -7.86
C ILE A 101 10.26 -5.40 -8.10
N VAL A 102 9.43 -5.49 -7.05
CA VAL A 102 7.96 -5.58 -7.21
C VAL A 102 7.39 -4.28 -7.78
N LEU A 103 7.94 -3.11 -7.43
CA LEU A 103 7.56 -1.82 -8.02
C LEU A 103 7.76 -1.78 -9.53
N LEU A 104 8.74 -2.52 -10.09
CA LEU A 104 8.90 -2.65 -11.54
C LEU A 104 7.70 -3.35 -12.21
N GLY A 105 6.87 -4.03 -11.45
CA GLY A 105 5.59 -4.56 -11.93
C GLY A 105 4.58 -3.48 -12.34
N ILE A 106 4.70 -2.24 -11.80
CA ILE A 106 3.76 -1.15 -12.14
C ILE A 106 3.90 -0.72 -13.61
N PRO A 107 5.10 -0.32 -14.12
CA PRO A 107 5.23 0.02 -15.55
C PRO A 107 4.87 -1.14 -16.48
N LEU A 108 5.16 -2.38 -16.10
CA LEU A 108 4.73 -3.55 -16.86
C LEU A 108 3.19 -3.65 -16.88
N SER A 109 2.55 -3.42 -15.73
CA SER A 109 1.08 -3.43 -15.62
C SER A 109 0.43 -2.29 -16.40
N VAL A 110 1.06 -1.11 -16.48
CA VAL A 110 0.59 0.02 -17.32
C VAL A 110 0.58 -0.40 -18.79
N ALA A 111 1.66 -1.05 -19.26
CA ALA A 111 1.72 -1.55 -20.63
C ALA A 111 0.62 -2.61 -20.91
N VAL A 112 0.48 -3.59 -20.01
CA VAL A 112 -0.56 -4.64 -20.13
C VAL A 112 -1.97 -4.05 -20.10
N ALA A 113 -2.26 -3.13 -19.17
CA ALA A 113 -3.56 -2.48 -19.10
C ALA A 113 -3.87 -1.67 -20.36
N ALA A 114 -2.91 -0.91 -20.87
CA ALA A 114 -3.07 -0.18 -22.13
C ALA A 114 -3.33 -1.11 -23.32
N MET A 115 -2.64 -2.25 -23.39
CA MET A 115 -2.89 -3.25 -24.45
C MET A 115 -4.29 -3.88 -24.35
N ILE A 116 -4.78 -4.16 -23.15
CA ILE A 116 -6.13 -4.71 -22.95
C ILE A 116 -7.21 -3.69 -23.35
N GLU A 117 -6.96 -2.39 -23.18
CA GLU A 117 -7.91 -1.33 -23.51
C GLU A 117 -7.88 -0.91 -24.99
N LEU A 118 -6.95 -1.44 -25.81
CA LEU A 118 -6.87 -1.11 -27.24
C LEU A 118 -8.23 -1.25 -27.93
N PRO A 119 -8.58 -0.31 -28.83
CA PRO A 119 -9.78 -0.42 -29.66
C PRO A 119 -9.74 -1.72 -30.49
N GLY A 120 -10.88 -2.43 -30.56
CA GLY A 120 -11.00 -3.65 -31.38
C GLY A 120 -10.52 -4.95 -30.71
N LEU A 121 -9.89 -4.92 -29.53
CA LEU A 121 -9.53 -6.15 -28.82
C LEU A 121 -10.80 -6.90 -28.38
N ARG A 122 -10.91 -8.17 -28.83
CA ARG A 122 -11.99 -9.08 -28.42
C ARG A 122 -11.67 -9.70 -27.05
N PHE A 123 -12.72 -10.06 -26.28
CA PHE A 123 -12.60 -10.76 -25.00
C PHE A 123 -11.80 -10.01 -23.89
N LYS A 124 -11.85 -8.68 -23.87
CA LYS A 124 -11.18 -7.86 -22.83
C LYS A 124 -11.45 -8.33 -21.39
N GLY A 125 -12.71 -8.75 -21.13
CA GLY A 125 -13.11 -9.29 -19.83
C GLY A 125 -12.36 -10.56 -19.45
N LEU A 126 -12.16 -11.46 -20.40
CA LEU A 126 -11.42 -12.72 -20.18
C LEU A 126 -9.95 -12.44 -19.83
N TYR A 127 -9.28 -11.54 -20.55
CA TYR A 127 -7.90 -11.16 -20.23
C TYR A 127 -7.78 -10.59 -18.82
N ARG A 128 -8.71 -9.71 -18.41
CA ARG A 128 -8.72 -9.17 -17.04
C ARG A 128 -8.91 -10.27 -16.00
N ILE A 129 -9.81 -11.22 -16.22
CA ILE A 129 -10.02 -12.37 -15.33
C ILE A 129 -8.74 -13.20 -15.22
N LEU A 130 -8.11 -13.54 -16.35
CA LEU A 130 -6.89 -14.34 -16.37
C LEU A 130 -5.73 -13.68 -15.62
N TYR A 131 -5.54 -12.36 -15.79
CA TYR A 131 -4.51 -11.63 -15.04
C TYR A 131 -4.84 -11.48 -13.56
N PHE A 132 -6.13 -11.37 -13.21
CA PHE A 132 -6.55 -11.19 -11.82
C PHE A 132 -6.63 -12.50 -11.02
N MET A 133 -6.79 -13.63 -11.69
CA MET A 133 -6.92 -14.94 -11.04
C MET A 133 -5.81 -15.26 -10.04
N PRO A 134 -4.52 -15.00 -10.33
CA PRO A 134 -3.44 -15.22 -9.38
C PRO A 134 -3.58 -14.40 -8.09
N TYR A 135 -4.12 -13.21 -8.18
CA TYR A 135 -4.33 -12.33 -7.02
C TYR A 135 -5.48 -12.81 -6.11
N LEU A 136 -6.51 -13.44 -6.70
CA LEU A 136 -7.64 -14.01 -5.95
C LEU A 136 -7.26 -15.27 -5.18
N ALA A 137 -6.27 -15.99 -5.67
CA ALA A 137 -5.83 -17.21 -5.02
C ALA A 137 -5.06 -16.90 -3.75
N MET A 138 -5.14 -17.80 -2.76
CA MET A 138 -4.42 -17.68 -1.51
C MET A 138 -2.91 -17.56 -1.77
N PRO A 139 -2.23 -16.46 -1.36
CA PRO A 139 -0.83 -16.22 -1.75
C PRO A 139 0.11 -17.37 -1.39
N MET A 140 -0.11 -17.99 -0.23
CA MET A 140 0.69 -19.12 0.23
C MET A 140 0.52 -20.37 -0.64
N ALA A 141 -0.70 -20.63 -1.16
CA ALA A 141 -0.95 -21.76 -2.07
C ALA A 141 -0.28 -21.53 -3.43
N VAL A 142 -0.38 -20.33 -3.97
CA VAL A 142 0.27 -19.96 -5.24
C VAL A 142 1.79 -20.02 -5.10
N ALA A 143 2.34 -19.60 -3.96
CA ALA A 143 3.77 -19.71 -3.66
C ALA A 143 4.27 -21.17 -3.67
N GLN A 144 3.46 -22.14 -3.21
CA GLN A 144 3.82 -23.57 -3.30
C GLN A 144 3.88 -24.05 -4.75
N VAL A 145 2.98 -23.60 -5.62
CA VAL A 145 3.05 -23.92 -7.07
C VAL A 145 4.34 -23.34 -7.67
N TRP A 146 4.69 -22.10 -7.34
CA TRP A 146 5.94 -21.50 -7.80
C TRP A 146 7.19 -22.18 -7.27
N LYS A 147 7.12 -22.77 -6.07
CA LYS A 147 8.20 -23.60 -5.54
C LYS A 147 8.50 -24.80 -6.44
N ILE A 148 7.47 -25.39 -7.07
CA ILE A 148 7.65 -26.46 -8.06
C ILE A 148 8.25 -25.88 -9.36
N VAL A 149 7.78 -24.72 -9.82
CA VAL A 149 8.33 -24.06 -11.02
C VAL A 149 9.82 -23.72 -10.87
N TYR A 150 10.24 -23.31 -9.65
CA TYR A 150 11.62 -22.99 -9.30
C TYR A 150 12.48 -24.20 -8.89
N ASN A 151 11.96 -25.42 -8.96
CA ASN A 151 12.75 -26.59 -8.57
C ASN A 151 14.01 -26.71 -9.44
N GLY A 152 15.17 -26.89 -8.80
CA GLY A 152 16.47 -26.93 -9.48
C GLY A 152 16.63 -28.09 -10.48
N GLN A 153 16.00 -29.23 -10.19
CA GLN A 153 16.15 -30.45 -10.99
C GLN A 153 15.10 -30.56 -12.10
N PHE A 154 13.82 -30.47 -11.75
CA PHE A 154 12.68 -30.70 -12.65
C PHE A 154 11.78 -29.48 -12.87
N GLY A 155 12.12 -28.34 -12.29
CA GLY A 155 11.31 -27.11 -12.42
C GLY A 155 11.24 -26.61 -13.85
N LEU A 156 10.04 -26.13 -14.23
CA LEU A 156 9.76 -25.63 -15.59
C LEU A 156 10.75 -24.54 -16.03
N LEU A 157 11.11 -23.64 -15.11
CA LEU A 157 12.02 -22.53 -15.43
C LEU A 157 13.41 -23.05 -15.81
N ASN A 158 13.94 -24.04 -15.09
CA ASN A 158 15.24 -24.66 -15.41
C ASN A 158 15.18 -25.50 -16.68
N GLN A 159 14.06 -26.14 -16.99
CA GLN A 159 13.87 -26.81 -18.27
C GLN A 159 13.93 -25.83 -19.45
N ILE A 160 13.26 -24.68 -19.34
CA ILE A 160 13.33 -23.61 -20.36
C ILE A 160 14.76 -23.08 -20.49
N LEU A 161 15.45 -22.79 -19.39
CA LEU A 161 16.84 -22.32 -19.43
C LEU A 161 17.79 -23.31 -20.11
N ARG A 162 17.64 -24.60 -19.82
CA ARG A 162 18.42 -25.65 -20.50
C ARG A 162 18.13 -25.74 -21.99
N SER A 163 16.87 -25.55 -22.40
CA SER A 163 16.48 -25.57 -23.81
C SER A 163 17.06 -24.41 -24.62
N VAL A 164 17.37 -23.29 -23.97
CA VAL A 164 18.05 -22.14 -24.61
C VAL A 164 19.57 -22.13 -24.40
N GLY A 165 20.15 -23.26 -23.92
CA GLY A 165 21.59 -23.46 -23.87
C GLY A 165 22.25 -23.12 -22.52
N VAL A 166 21.51 -22.86 -21.44
CA VAL A 166 22.10 -22.69 -20.10
C VAL A 166 22.36 -24.07 -19.50
N SER A 167 23.62 -24.49 -19.47
CA SER A 167 24.01 -25.83 -19.01
C SER A 167 23.82 -26.05 -17.49
N ASP A 168 24.02 -25.00 -16.70
CA ASP A 168 23.91 -25.08 -15.23
C ASP A 168 22.99 -23.96 -14.69
N PRO A 169 21.67 -24.14 -14.78
CA PRO A 169 20.73 -23.14 -14.25
C PRO A 169 20.74 -23.15 -12.71
N PRO A 170 20.47 -21.99 -12.09
CA PRO A 170 20.60 -21.83 -10.64
C PRO A 170 19.58 -22.66 -9.84
N CYS A 171 19.97 -23.04 -8.63
CA CYS A 171 19.04 -23.55 -7.61
C CYS A 171 18.31 -22.38 -6.97
N TRP A 172 17.25 -21.89 -7.61
CA TRP A 172 16.56 -20.63 -7.33
C TRP A 172 16.29 -20.36 -5.84
N LEU A 173 15.75 -21.35 -5.12
CA LEU A 173 15.29 -21.16 -3.72
C LEU A 173 16.32 -21.57 -2.67
N VAL A 174 17.40 -22.23 -3.07
CA VAL A 174 18.41 -22.75 -2.14
C VAL A 174 19.68 -21.90 -2.15
N SER A 175 19.98 -21.28 -3.30
CA SER A 175 21.15 -20.41 -3.47
C SER A 175 20.88 -19.03 -2.85
N PRO A 176 21.66 -18.58 -1.86
CA PRO A 176 21.39 -17.33 -1.16
C PRO A 176 21.34 -16.08 -2.07
N GLY A 177 22.09 -16.07 -3.18
CA GLY A 177 22.09 -14.97 -4.14
C GLY A 177 20.85 -14.91 -5.04
N TRP A 178 20.19 -16.05 -5.29
CA TRP A 178 19.03 -16.14 -6.18
C TRP A 178 17.69 -16.20 -5.45
N ALA A 179 17.68 -16.66 -4.19
CA ALA A 179 16.44 -16.96 -3.48
C ALA A 179 15.55 -15.74 -3.27
N LEU A 180 16.11 -14.62 -2.85
CA LEU A 180 15.34 -13.38 -2.70
C LEU A 180 14.84 -12.86 -4.05
N PHE A 181 15.66 -12.95 -5.09
CA PHE A 181 15.28 -12.54 -6.46
C PHE A 181 14.12 -13.40 -6.98
N ALA A 182 14.15 -14.70 -6.78
CA ALA A 182 13.08 -15.62 -7.16
C ALA A 182 11.75 -15.26 -6.46
N VAL A 183 11.79 -14.98 -5.15
CA VAL A 183 10.62 -14.55 -4.40
C VAL A 183 10.14 -13.16 -4.88
N ALA A 184 11.04 -12.25 -5.22
CA ALA A 184 10.68 -10.94 -5.73
C ALA A 184 10.05 -11.01 -7.14
N LEU A 185 10.55 -11.90 -8.00
CA LEU A 185 9.95 -12.13 -9.32
C LEU A 185 8.55 -12.74 -9.22
N PHE A 186 8.34 -13.66 -8.26
CA PHE A 186 7.01 -14.14 -7.92
C PHE A 186 6.09 -12.98 -7.45
N GLY A 187 6.56 -12.13 -6.53
CA GLY A 187 5.80 -10.98 -6.03
C GLY A 187 5.45 -9.99 -7.14
N LEU A 188 6.40 -9.71 -8.04
CA LEU A 188 6.17 -8.87 -9.22
C LEU A 188 5.05 -9.45 -10.08
N TRP A 189 5.14 -10.73 -10.44
CA TRP A 189 4.13 -11.41 -11.25
C TRP A 189 2.74 -11.39 -10.57
N ALA A 190 2.68 -11.71 -9.28
CA ALA A 190 1.44 -11.73 -8.51
C ALA A 190 0.77 -10.34 -8.42
N SER A 191 1.56 -9.26 -8.42
CA SER A 191 1.04 -7.89 -8.34
C SER A 191 0.39 -7.40 -9.63
N ILE A 192 0.75 -7.94 -10.80
CA ILE A 192 0.28 -7.48 -12.11
C ILE A 192 -1.25 -7.49 -12.19
N GLY A 193 -1.89 -8.54 -11.68
CA GLY A 193 -3.35 -8.69 -11.78
C GLY A 193 -4.12 -7.57 -11.10
N PHE A 194 -3.78 -7.26 -9.86
CA PHE A 194 -4.37 -6.15 -9.11
C PHE A 194 -4.08 -4.80 -9.79
N ASN A 195 -2.82 -4.59 -10.17
CA ASN A 195 -2.40 -3.36 -10.84
C ASN A 195 -3.18 -3.12 -12.14
N VAL A 196 -3.36 -4.15 -12.97
CA VAL A 196 -4.09 -4.05 -14.25
C VAL A 196 -5.55 -3.63 -14.04
N ILE A 197 -6.22 -4.12 -12.98
CA ILE A 197 -7.60 -3.72 -12.70
C ILE A 197 -7.69 -2.24 -12.37
N ILE A 198 -6.83 -1.76 -11.45
CA ILE A 198 -6.81 -0.34 -11.03
C ILE A 198 -6.47 0.55 -12.23
N LEU A 199 -5.45 0.19 -13.00
CA LEU A 199 -5.03 0.94 -14.18
C LEU A 199 -6.07 0.93 -15.29
N SER A 200 -6.77 -0.20 -15.50
CA SER A 200 -7.88 -0.27 -16.47
C SER A 200 -9.05 0.64 -16.07
N ALA A 201 -9.34 0.78 -14.78
CA ALA A 201 -10.33 1.73 -14.30
C ALA A 201 -9.89 3.17 -14.54
N GLY A 202 -8.63 3.50 -14.25
CA GLY A 202 -8.04 4.80 -14.54
C GLY A 202 -8.01 5.12 -16.04
N LEU A 203 -7.66 4.16 -16.91
CA LEU A 203 -7.68 4.36 -18.35
C LEU A 203 -9.07 4.71 -18.90
N LYS A 204 -10.11 4.13 -18.33
CA LYS A 204 -11.50 4.41 -18.74
C LYS A 204 -12.01 5.78 -18.29
N SER A 205 -11.40 6.38 -17.29
CA SER A 205 -11.76 7.73 -16.82
C SER A 205 -11.18 8.84 -17.70
N ILE A 206 -10.23 8.51 -18.60
CA ILE A 206 -9.62 9.48 -19.50
C ILE A 206 -10.61 9.80 -20.62
N PRO A 207 -11.01 11.10 -20.82
CA PRO A 207 -11.90 11.51 -21.88
C PRO A 207 -11.33 11.18 -23.26
N ARG A 208 -12.18 10.68 -24.16
CA ARG A 208 -11.76 10.31 -25.53
C ARG A 208 -11.36 11.50 -26.37
N GLU A 209 -11.95 12.64 -26.09
CA GLU A 209 -11.69 13.93 -26.76
C GLU A 209 -10.20 14.30 -26.71
N LEU A 210 -9.49 13.92 -25.65
CA LEU A 210 -8.04 14.18 -25.52
C LEU A 210 -7.21 13.37 -26.52
N TYR A 211 -7.64 12.13 -26.81
CA TYR A 211 -7.00 11.29 -27.81
C TYR A 211 -7.33 11.74 -29.23
N GLU A 212 -8.57 12.18 -29.46
CA GLU A 212 -9.01 12.73 -30.74
C GLU A 212 -8.27 14.02 -31.07
N ALA A 213 -8.16 14.94 -30.13
CA ALA A 213 -7.37 16.18 -30.28
C ALA A 213 -5.91 15.86 -30.58
N ALA A 214 -5.26 14.96 -29.82
CA ALA A 214 -3.91 14.54 -30.08
C ALA A 214 -3.71 13.89 -31.45
N SER A 215 -4.74 13.19 -31.95
CA SER A 215 -4.72 12.58 -33.30
C SER A 215 -4.80 13.66 -34.40
N ILE A 216 -5.59 14.71 -34.20
CA ILE A 216 -5.68 15.87 -35.11
C ILE A 216 -4.34 16.59 -35.18
N ASP A 217 -3.63 16.68 -34.05
CA ASP A 217 -2.27 17.25 -33.94
C ASP A 217 -1.18 16.31 -34.52
N GLY A 218 -1.57 15.18 -35.12
CA GLY A 218 -0.65 14.22 -35.75
C GLY A 218 0.18 13.39 -34.75
N ALA A 219 -0.26 13.28 -33.49
CA ALA A 219 0.46 12.47 -32.49
C ALA A 219 0.31 10.98 -32.78
N SER A 220 1.46 10.27 -32.90
CA SER A 220 1.48 8.81 -33.01
C SER A 220 0.94 8.14 -31.72
N ALA A 221 0.53 6.85 -31.80
CA ALA A 221 0.04 6.10 -30.66
C ALA A 221 1.00 6.10 -29.46
N TRP A 222 2.31 5.99 -29.71
CA TRP A 222 3.33 6.08 -28.66
C TRP A 222 3.41 7.47 -28.02
N ARG A 223 3.28 8.54 -28.82
CA ARG A 223 3.23 9.92 -28.33
C ARG A 223 1.98 10.16 -27.49
N GLN A 224 0.81 9.68 -27.94
CA GLN A 224 -0.44 9.72 -27.15
C GLN A 224 -0.30 8.95 -25.83
N PHE A 225 0.29 7.74 -25.83
CA PHE A 225 0.54 6.97 -24.64
C PHE A 225 1.40 7.75 -23.63
N ARG A 226 2.52 8.34 -24.08
CA ARG A 226 3.45 9.03 -23.20
C ARG A 226 2.96 10.40 -22.75
N MET A 227 2.25 11.16 -23.58
CA MET A 227 1.86 12.55 -23.30
C MET A 227 0.42 12.70 -22.79
N VAL A 228 -0.46 11.73 -23.03
CA VAL A 228 -1.85 11.75 -22.58
C VAL A 228 -2.07 10.65 -21.54
N THR A 229 -1.83 9.39 -21.92
CA THR A 229 -2.19 8.25 -21.07
C THR A 229 -1.41 8.22 -19.76
N VAL A 230 -0.08 8.24 -19.80
CA VAL A 230 0.77 8.10 -18.59
C VAL A 230 0.57 9.29 -17.63
N PRO A 231 0.55 10.55 -18.07
CA PRO A 231 0.30 11.68 -17.18
C PRO A 231 -1.08 11.65 -16.52
N LEU A 232 -2.13 11.27 -17.24
CA LEU A 232 -3.49 11.20 -16.71
C LEU A 232 -3.74 9.95 -15.85
N LEU A 233 -2.91 8.90 -15.99
CA LEU A 233 -2.88 7.74 -15.10
C LEU A 233 -2.05 7.98 -13.85
N SER A 234 -1.33 9.10 -13.73
CA SER A 234 -0.41 9.31 -12.62
C SER A 234 -1.06 9.19 -11.23
N PRO A 235 -2.33 9.56 -10.97
CA PRO A 235 -2.98 9.29 -9.69
C PRO A 235 -3.11 7.80 -9.38
N SER A 236 -3.49 6.99 -10.38
CA SER A 236 -3.58 5.53 -10.22
C SER A 236 -2.22 4.89 -10.02
N ILE A 237 -1.21 5.34 -10.77
CA ILE A 237 0.18 4.89 -10.61
C ILE A 237 0.70 5.24 -9.22
N PHE A 238 0.42 6.44 -8.73
CA PHE A 238 0.81 6.86 -7.39
C PHE A 238 0.16 6.00 -6.30
N PHE A 239 -1.15 5.77 -6.41
CA PHE A 239 -1.87 4.87 -5.50
C PHE A 239 -1.23 3.47 -5.47
N LEU A 240 -0.97 2.88 -6.64
CA LEU A 240 -0.32 1.58 -6.75
C LEU A 240 1.10 1.59 -6.18
N THR A 241 1.85 2.67 -6.36
CA THR A 241 3.20 2.82 -5.80
C THR A 241 3.17 2.77 -4.28
N ILE A 242 2.22 3.47 -3.63
CA ILE A 242 2.05 3.42 -2.18
C ILE A 242 1.66 2.00 -1.73
N MET A 243 0.64 1.41 -2.35
CA MET A 243 0.14 0.08 -1.96
C MET A 243 1.20 -1.00 -2.13
N THR A 244 1.94 -0.97 -3.24
CA THR A 244 3.04 -1.90 -3.51
C THR A 244 4.19 -1.71 -2.53
N THR A 245 4.52 -0.47 -2.18
CA THR A 245 5.55 -0.18 -1.17
C THR A 245 5.16 -0.73 0.18
N ILE A 246 3.95 -0.44 0.68
CA ILE A 246 3.45 -0.96 1.95
C ILE A 246 3.48 -2.49 1.95
N GLY A 247 2.95 -3.12 0.89
CA GLY A 247 2.96 -4.59 0.73
C GLY A 247 4.37 -5.18 0.68
N GLY A 248 5.31 -4.50 0.04
CA GLY A 248 6.71 -4.92 -0.02
C GLY A 248 7.39 -4.94 1.36
N PHE A 249 7.09 -3.95 2.21
CA PHE A 249 7.59 -3.93 3.59
C PHE A 249 6.93 -5.00 4.48
N GLN A 250 5.77 -5.52 4.07
CA GLN A 250 5.05 -6.60 4.74
C GLN A 250 5.41 -7.99 4.19
N LEU A 251 6.48 -8.13 3.41
CA LEU A 251 6.94 -9.40 2.86
C LEU A 251 7.15 -10.44 3.95
N PHE A 252 6.30 -11.46 3.99
CA PHE A 252 6.43 -12.61 4.89
C PHE A 252 5.93 -13.90 4.24
N ASP A 253 4.64 -13.96 3.86
CA ASP A 253 3.96 -15.19 3.44
C ASP A 253 4.67 -15.91 2.29
N ALA A 254 5.01 -15.18 1.22
CA ALA A 254 5.70 -15.74 0.07
C ALA A 254 7.10 -16.24 0.43
N LEU A 255 7.84 -15.47 1.24
CA LEU A 255 9.17 -15.83 1.69
C LEU A 255 9.13 -17.09 2.58
N TYR A 256 8.21 -17.11 3.54
CA TYR A 256 8.02 -18.25 4.45
C TYR A 256 7.57 -19.52 3.72
N ALA A 257 6.62 -19.39 2.77
CA ALA A 257 6.11 -20.51 1.98
C ALA A 257 7.16 -21.11 1.04
N MET A 258 7.97 -20.26 0.39
CA MET A 258 8.91 -20.71 -0.65
C MET A 258 10.26 -21.14 -0.08
N ILE A 259 10.79 -20.40 0.88
CA ILE A 259 12.11 -20.68 1.47
C ILE A 259 11.96 -21.47 2.78
N GLY A 260 11.09 -21.01 3.69
CA GLY A 260 10.83 -21.68 4.96
C GLY A 260 12.02 -21.69 5.92
N THR A 261 11.79 -22.31 7.09
CA THR A 261 12.82 -22.53 8.11
C THR A 261 13.71 -23.74 7.74
N GLY A 262 15.01 -23.64 7.99
CA GLY A 262 15.97 -24.73 7.69
C GLY A 262 16.52 -24.72 6.27
N ASN A 263 16.11 -23.79 5.41
CA ASN A 263 16.70 -23.62 4.08
C ASN A 263 18.04 -22.88 4.19
N PRO A 264 19.10 -23.30 3.49
CA PRO A 264 20.41 -22.62 3.50
C PRO A 264 20.36 -21.14 3.09
N ALA A 265 19.39 -20.73 2.26
CA ALA A 265 19.21 -19.34 1.84
C ALA A 265 18.47 -18.49 2.89
N GLU A 266 17.76 -19.09 3.85
CA GLU A 266 16.91 -18.37 4.81
C GLU A 266 17.65 -17.23 5.54
N PRO A 267 18.85 -17.43 6.13
CA PRO A 267 19.51 -16.37 6.89
C PRO A 267 19.84 -15.13 6.07
N ARG A 268 20.10 -15.29 4.77
CA ARG A 268 20.46 -14.20 3.85
C ARG A 268 19.27 -13.56 3.13
N THR A 269 18.08 -14.13 3.25
CA THR A 269 16.87 -13.68 2.55
C THR A 269 15.83 -13.10 3.47
N ARG A 270 16.09 -13.04 4.77
CA ARG A 270 15.15 -12.52 5.77
C ARG A 270 14.67 -11.11 5.42
N SER A 271 13.35 -10.94 5.45
CA SER A 271 12.70 -9.63 5.43
C SER A 271 12.60 -9.06 6.85
N LEU A 272 12.19 -7.80 6.95
CA LEU A 272 11.90 -7.17 8.25
C LEU A 272 10.82 -7.92 9.02
N VAL A 273 9.74 -8.38 8.36
CA VAL A 273 8.67 -9.14 9.02
C VAL A 273 9.15 -10.54 9.40
N SER A 274 10.03 -11.16 8.60
CA SER A 274 10.66 -12.44 8.98
C SER A 274 11.57 -12.29 10.22
N LEU A 275 12.26 -11.16 10.33
CA LEU A 275 13.06 -10.85 11.52
C LEU A 275 12.17 -10.66 12.75
N PHE A 276 11.08 -9.89 12.61
CA PHE A 276 10.05 -9.75 13.66
C PHE A 276 9.53 -11.11 14.12
N TYR A 277 9.09 -11.96 13.16
CA TYR A 277 8.55 -13.27 13.46
C TYR A 277 9.56 -14.13 14.22
N ARG A 278 10.83 -14.10 13.81
CA ARG A 278 11.89 -14.85 14.47
C ARG A 278 12.10 -14.40 15.90
N GLN A 279 12.19 -13.09 16.16
CA GLN A 279 12.41 -12.58 17.52
C GLN A 279 11.21 -12.86 18.41
N ALA A 280 10.01 -12.51 17.97
CA ALA A 280 8.81 -12.59 18.81
C ALA A 280 8.35 -14.05 19.05
N PHE A 281 8.41 -14.93 18.03
CA PHE A 281 7.77 -16.26 18.08
C PHE A 281 8.75 -17.42 18.12
N VAL A 282 9.93 -17.31 17.53
CA VAL A 282 10.92 -18.38 17.52
C VAL A 282 11.88 -18.26 18.71
N ASN A 283 12.40 -17.05 18.93
CA ASN A 283 13.31 -16.75 20.04
C ASN A 283 12.56 -16.42 21.34
N HIS A 284 11.22 -16.24 21.28
CA HIS A 284 10.37 -15.84 22.41
C HIS A 284 10.79 -14.52 23.07
N ASP A 285 11.50 -13.67 22.36
CA ASP A 285 11.85 -12.32 22.80
C ASP A 285 10.81 -11.32 22.27
N GLN A 286 9.75 -11.14 23.03
CA GLN A 286 8.66 -10.24 22.66
C GLN A 286 9.08 -8.77 22.66
N GLY A 287 10.01 -8.38 23.55
CA GLY A 287 10.50 -7.02 23.65
C GLY A 287 11.29 -6.61 22.41
N LEU A 288 12.26 -7.44 22.00
CA LEU A 288 13.03 -7.23 20.79
C LEU A 288 12.13 -7.34 19.53
N GLY A 289 11.20 -8.30 19.51
CA GLY A 289 10.20 -8.41 18.47
C GLY A 289 9.35 -7.14 18.32
N ALA A 290 8.85 -6.60 19.44
CA ALA A 290 8.11 -5.35 19.45
C ALA A 290 8.96 -4.17 18.93
N ALA A 291 10.24 -4.10 19.28
CA ALA A 291 11.15 -3.08 18.75
C ALA A 291 11.29 -3.19 17.22
N VAL A 292 11.42 -4.42 16.67
CA VAL A 292 11.43 -4.63 15.21
C VAL A 292 10.13 -4.14 14.57
N ALA A 293 8.97 -4.43 15.15
CA ALA A 293 7.67 -3.98 14.62
C ALA A 293 7.57 -2.45 14.60
N ILE A 294 8.04 -1.74 15.64
CA ILE A 294 8.09 -0.28 15.65
C ILE A 294 9.04 0.26 14.57
N VAL A 295 10.19 -0.37 14.36
CA VAL A 295 11.11 0.01 13.27
C VAL A 295 10.45 -0.19 11.89
N ILE A 296 9.73 -1.30 11.66
CA ILE A 296 8.97 -1.51 10.42
C ILE A 296 7.95 -0.37 10.24
N PHE A 297 7.16 -0.09 11.26
CA PHE A 297 6.16 0.98 11.23
C PHE A 297 6.79 2.33 10.89
N ALA A 298 7.90 2.70 11.55
CA ALA A 298 8.61 3.94 11.30
C ALA A 298 9.15 4.03 9.86
N LEU A 299 9.76 2.95 9.36
CA LEU A 299 10.28 2.90 7.99
C LEU A 299 9.16 3.04 6.94
N VAL A 300 8.04 2.32 7.11
CA VAL A 300 6.88 2.44 6.22
C VAL A 300 6.32 3.85 6.27
N ALA A 301 6.16 4.45 7.46
CA ALA A 301 5.67 5.81 7.62
C ALA A 301 6.59 6.84 6.93
N ILE A 302 7.91 6.72 7.12
CA ILE A 302 8.90 7.62 6.50
C ILE A 302 8.84 7.51 4.96
N VAL A 303 8.87 6.29 4.42
CA VAL A 303 8.84 6.08 2.96
C VAL A 303 7.52 6.57 2.37
N THR A 304 6.40 6.26 3.02
CA THR A 304 5.07 6.71 2.57
C THR A 304 4.97 8.24 2.63
N LEU A 305 5.46 8.87 3.69
CA LEU A 305 5.51 10.33 3.79
C LEU A 305 6.37 10.94 2.67
N ALA A 306 7.53 10.35 2.39
CA ALA A 306 8.39 10.81 1.29
C ALA A 306 7.69 10.69 -0.07
N GLN A 307 6.93 9.61 -0.31
CA GLN A 307 6.10 9.45 -1.51
C GLN A 307 5.01 10.51 -1.62
N PHE A 308 4.30 10.81 -0.51
CA PHE A 308 3.29 11.89 -0.48
C PHE A 308 3.89 13.28 -0.70
N LEU A 309 5.07 13.55 -0.19
CA LEU A 309 5.75 14.82 -0.45
C LEU A 309 6.21 14.92 -1.91
N GLY A 310 6.66 13.80 -2.48
CA GLY A 310 7.10 13.71 -3.89
C GLY A 310 5.99 13.80 -4.91
N GLN A 311 4.75 13.41 -4.59
CA GLN A 311 3.62 13.35 -5.53
C GLN A 311 3.34 14.70 -6.23
N LYS A 312 3.51 15.82 -5.51
CA LYS A 312 3.23 17.18 -6.02
C LYS A 312 4.01 17.53 -7.29
N ARG A 313 5.08 16.78 -7.61
CA ARG A 313 5.95 17.06 -8.76
C ARG A 313 5.56 16.31 -10.04
N TRP A 314 4.78 15.22 -9.93
CA TRP A 314 4.55 14.34 -11.09
C TRP A 314 3.12 13.79 -11.18
N VAL A 315 2.29 13.93 -10.13
CA VAL A 315 0.89 13.48 -10.16
C VAL A 315 0.00 14.62 -10.65
N ASN A 316 -0.73 14.36 -11.73
CA ASN A 316 -1.66 15.30 -12.33
C ASN A 316 -3.09 14.88 -11.97
N TYR A 317 -3.74 15.67 -11.13
CA TYR A 317 -5.17 15.52 -10.86
C TYR A 317 -5.95 16.37 -11.86
N VAL A 318 -6.87 15.76 -12.61
CA VAL A 318 -7.76 16.42 -13.59
C VAL A 318 -9.06 16.82 -12.92
#